data_f34c884adf3ca6d1dd7b5a34c4858664
#
_entry.id   f34c884adf3ca6d1dd7b5a34c4858664
#
_cell.length_a   1.000
_cell.length_b   1.000
_cell.length_c   1.000
_cell.angle_alpha   90.00
_cell.angle_beta   90.00
_cell.angle_gamma   90.00
#
_symmetry.space_group_name_H-M   'P 1'
#
loop_
_entity.id
_entity.type
_entity.pdbx_description
1 polymer ?
#
loop_
_entity_poly.entity_id
_entity_poly.type
_entity_poly.pdbx_seq_one_letter_code
_entity_poly.pdbx_strand_id
1 'polypeptide(L)'
;MIQTIQLIKLCYPFIILAVFFCLYKKDNRITRKFCWRMTMTHSARKLFVIAVLASLILMNWCCYMTDPNWAVLLAAIMTGCLFSNKVADRVLNRLHERKRFWTLTLMLALICYSIPYMNSIFHVLYTLGVASVFYPSERVLRIKDEANGISNPKELLQRIIHYYY
;
A
#
# COMPACT_ATOMS: atom_id res chain seq x y z
N MET A 1 0.09 29.41 -0.98
CA MET A 1 0.46 28.22 -0.18
C MET A 1 -0.71 27.27 0.04
N ILE A 2 -1.84 27.71 0.61
CA ILE A 2 -3.03 26.83 0.85
C ILE A 2 -3.57 26.22 -0.44
N GLN A 3 -3.68 26.98 -1.52
CA GLN A 3 -4.14 26.47 -2.82
C GLN A 3 -3.24 25.35 -3.38
N THR A 4 -1.92 25.47 -3.20
CA THR A 4 -0.96 24.43 -3.62
C THR A 4 -1.17 23.14 -2.84
N ILE A 5 -1.44 23.24 -1.53
CA ILE A 5 -1.69 22.07 -0.66
C ILE A 5 -3.02 21.40 -1.04
N GLN A 6 -4.06 22.18 -1.34
CA GLN A 6 -5.35 21.65 -1.82
C GLN A 6 -5.18 20.89 -3.14
N LEU A 7 -4.37 21.44 -4.07
CA LEU A 7 -4.07 20.76 -5.33
C LEU A 7 -3.34 19.41 -5.09
N ILE A 8 -2.38 19.36 -4.17
CA ILE A 8 -1.68 18.12 -3.80
C ILE A 8 -2.69 17.09 -3.27
N LYS A 9 -3.60 17.48 -2.38
CA LYS A 9 -4.65 16.59 -1.84
C LYS A 9 -5.54 16.04 -2.96
N LEU A 10 -5.93 16.87 -3.91
CA LEU A 10 -6.75 16.45 -5.04
C LEU A 10 -6.02 15.48 -5.98
N CYS A 11 -4.75 15.77 -6.28
CA CYS A 11 -3.94 14.95 -7.19
C CYS A 11 -3.46 13.64 -6.57
N TYR A 12 -3.35 13.54 -5.24
CA TYR A 12 -2.79 12.40 -4.56
C TYR A 12 -3.45 11.05 -4.90
N PRO A 13 -4.78 10.88 -4.88
CA PRO A 13 -5.41 9.62 -5.27
C PRO A 13 -5.08 9.21 -6.70
N PHE A 14 -5.00 10.19 -7.62
CA PHE A 14 -4.65 9.93 -9.02
C PHE A 14 -3.19 9.52 -9.20
N ILE A 15 -2.27 10.13 -8.42
CA ILE A 15 -0.85 9.74 -8.42
C ILE A 15 -0.71 8.29 -7.94
N ILE A 16 -1.36 7.93 -6.84
CA ILE A 16 -1.34 6.54 -6.34
C ILE A 16 -1.95 5.58 -7.37
N LEU A 17 -3.05 5.97 -8.01
CA LEU A 17 -3.67 5.16 -9.06
C LEU A 17 -2.76 4.99 -10.28
N ALA A 18 -2.06 6.03 -10.69
CA ALA A 18 -1.09 5.96 -11.78
C ALA A 18 0.06 5.00 -11.44
N VAL A 19 0.62 5.08 -10.22
CA VAL A 19 1.62 4.13 -9.72
C VAL A 19 1.07 2.71 -9.71
N PHE A 20 -0.19 2.52 -9.29
CA PHE A 20 -0.87 1.23 -9.31
C PHE A 20 -0.89 0.66 -10.74
N PHE A 21 -1.36 1.40 -11.72
CA PHE A 21 -1.42 0.92 -13.11
C PHE A 21 -0.03 0.63 -13.69
N CYS A 22 0.97 1.45 -13.37
CA CYS A 22 2.35 1.21 -13.80
C CYS A 22 2.92 -0.11 -13.25
N LEU A 23 2.60 -0.44 -12.01
CA LEU A 23 3.11 -1.64 -11.33
C LEU A 23 2.24 -2.89 -11.57
N TYR A 24 0.96 -2.71 -11.91
CA TYR A 24 0.03 -3.84 -12.12
C TYR A 24 0.24 -4.59 -13.44
N LYS A 25 0.94 -4.00 -14.41
CA LYS A 25 1.18 -4.60 -15.72
C LYS A 25 2.20 -5.75 -15.61
N LYS A 26 1.71 -7.00 -15.60
CA LYS A 26 2.51 -8.24 -15.38
C LYS A 26 3.73 -8.40 -16.30
N ASP A 27 3.64 -7.95 -17.53
CA ASP A 27 4.71 -8.12 -18.54
C ASP A 27 5.79 -7.05 -18.47
N ASN A 28 5.66 -6.08 -17.59
CA ASN A 28 6.63 -5.02 -17.47
C ASN A 28 7.88 -5.51 -16.72
N ARG A 29 9.07 -5.25 -17.29
CA ARG A 29 10.37 -5.56 -16.67
C ARG A 29 10.53 -4.94 -15.27
N ILE A 30 9.92 -3.77 -15.06
CA ILE A 30 9.93 -3.06 -13.77
C ILE A 30 9.12 -3.85 -12.74
N THR A 31 7.90 -4.27 -13.09
CA THR A 31 7.02 -5.05 -12.21
C THR A 31 7.67 -6.37 -11.80
N ARG A 32 8.28 -7.09 -12.75
CA ARG A 32 8.99 -8.35 -12.46
C ARG A 32 10.14 -8.14 -11.47
N LYS A 33 10.95 -7.09 -11.65
CA LYS A 33 12.04 -6.76 -10.72
C LYS A 33 11.51 -6.35 -9.35
N PHE A 34 10.41 -5.59 -9.31
CA PHE A 34 9.77 -5.16 -8.07
C PHE A 34 9.25 -6.38 -7.28
N CYS A 35 8.42 -7.23 -7.89
CA CYS A 35 7.88 -8.43 -7.24
C CYS A 35 9.00 -9.36 -6.75
N TRP A 36 10.05 -9.55 -7.55
CA TRP A 36 11.22 -10.32 -7.15
C TRP A 36 11.90 -9.76 -5.90
N ARG A 37 12.18 -8.44 -5.90
CA ARG A 37 12.81 -7.78 -4.75
C ARG A 37 11.93 -7.84 -3.50
N MET A 38 10.63 -7.58 -3.63
CA MET A 38 9.68 -7.65 -2.52
C MET A 38 9.60 -9.04 -1.91
N THR A 39 9.70 -10.09 -2.71
CA THR A 39 9.67 -11.48 -2.23
C THR A 39 10.99 -11.87 -1.59
N MET A 40 12.12 -11.60 -2.26
CA MET A 40 13.42 -12.12 -1.83
C MET A 40 14.07 -11.33 -0.71
N THR A 41 13.90 -10.00 -0.65
CA THR A 41 14.63 -9.15 0.30
C THR A 41 13.72 -8.53 1.34
N HIS A 42 14.01 -8.81 2.60
CA HIS A 42 13.30 -8.19 3.73
C HIS A 42 13.48 -6.67 3.76
N SER A 43 14.67 -6.18 3.38
CA SER A 43 14.96 -4.74 3.29
C SER A 43 14.06 -4.03 2.28
N ALA A 44 13.72 -4.66 1.14
CA ALA A 44 12.80 -4.06 0.17
C ALA A 44 11.39 -3.90 0.74
N ARG A 45 10.89 -4.89 1.51
CA ARG A 45 9.59 -4.77 2.20
C ARG A 45 9.59 -3.65 3.22
N LYS A 46 10.64 -3.54 4.05
CA LYS A 46 10.80 -2.42 4.99
C LYS A 46 10.79 -1.08 4.28
N LEU A 47 11.54 -0.96 3.19
CA LEU A 47 11.62 0.27 2.40
C LEU A 47 10.27 0.64 1.78
N PHE A 48 9.51 -0.34 1.31
CA PHE A 48 8.16 -0.14 0.81
C PHE A 48 7.23 0.37 1.92
N VAL A 49 7.25 -0.25 3.10
CA VAL A 49 6.45 0.21 4.26
C VAL A 49 6.84 1.63 4.66
N ILE A 50 8.14 1.97 4.68
CA ILE A 50 8.61 3.32 4.97
C ILE A 50 8.09 4.31 3.92
N ALA A 51 8.10 3.96 2.64
CA ALA A 51 7.56 4.82 1.57
C ALA A 51 6.05 5.06 1.74
N VAL A 52 5.28 4.02 2.08
CA VAL A 52 3.85 4.14 2.39
C VAL A 52 3.63 5.05 3.60
N LEU A 53 4.39 4.84 4.68
CA LEU A 53 4.31 5.68 5.89
C LEU A 53 4.65 7.15 5.60
N ALA A 54 5.72 7.41 4.85
CA ALA A 54 6.12 8.76 4.48
C ALA A 54 5.01 9.46 3.67
N SER A 55 4.37 8.75 2.74
CA SER A 55 3.25 9.30 1.97
C SER A 55 2.03 9.60 2.84
N LEU A 56 1.72 8.72 3.82
CA LEU A 56 0.62 8.93 4.76
C LEU A 56 0.88 10.11 5.71
N ILE A 57 2.10 10.24 6.22
CA ILE A 57 2.50 11.37 7.08
C ILE A 57 2.37 12.68 6.30
N LEU A 58 2.86 12.72 5.05
CA LEU A 58 2.76 13.88 4.19
C LEU A 58 1.30 14.28 3.97
N MET A 59 0.42 13.29 3.69
CA MET A 59 -1.00 13.55 3.46
C MET A 59 -1.72 14.00 4.73
N ASN A 60 -1.43 13.39 5.88
CA ASN A 60 -1.99 13.84 7.16
C ASN A 60 -1.56 15.28 7.47
N TRP A 61 -0.30 15.63 7.20
CA TRP A 61 0.18 16.99 7.35
C TRP A 61 -0.55 17.96 6.41
N CYS A 62 -0.73 17.60 5.13
CA CYS A 62 -1.50 18.41 4.18
C CYS A 62 -2.95 18.60 4.63
N CYS A 63 -3.59 17.54 5.15
CA CYS A 63 -4.96 17.63 5.68
C CYS A 63 -5.03 18.52 6.91
N TYR A 64 -4.07 18.42 7.82
CA TYR A 64 -4.01 19.27 9.01
C TYR A 64 -3.86 20.76 8.66
N MET A 65 -3.02 21.09 7.68
CA MET A 65 -2.80 22.47 7.26
C MET A 65 -3.99 23.11 6.52
N THR A 66 -4.85 22.29 5.91
CA THR A 66 -6.01 22.79 5.14
C THR A 66 -7.30 22.76 5.92
N ASP A 67 -7.47 21.78 6.79
CA ASP A 67 -8.74 21.53 7.46
C ASP A 67 -8.52 20.72 8.76
N PRO A 68 -8.02 21.37 9.83
CA PRO A 68 -7.74 20.70 11.09
C PRO A 68 -9.04 20.25 11.75
N ASN A 69 -9.27 18.94 11.78
CA ASN A 69 -10.45 18.35 12.39
C ASN A 69 -10.12 17.03 13.12
N TRP A 70 -11.08 16.48 13.85
CA TRP A 70 -10.91 15.24 14.61
C TRP A 70 -10.53 14.03 13.74
N ALA A 71 -10.96 13.99 12.47
CA ALA A 71 -10.64 12.90 11.56
C ALA A 71 -9.15 12.89 11.19
N VAL A 72 -8.49 14.05 11.17
CA VAL A 72 -7.03 14.12 10.97
C VAL A 72 -6.30 13.47 12.15
N LEU A 73 -6.79 13.70 13.38
CA LEU A 73 -6.23 13.07 14.58
C LEU A 73 -6.38 11.54 14.51
N LEU A 74 -7.55 11.05 14.11
CA LEU A 74 -7.79 9.62 13.93
C LEU A 74 -6.91 9.02 12.84
N ALA A 75 -6.78 9.70 11.70
CA ALA A 75 -5.88 9.29 10.61
C ALA A 75 -4.41 9.26 11.05
N ALA A 76 -3.99 10.22 11.90
CA ALA A 76 -2.65 10.24 12.47
C ALA A 76 -2.41 9.05 13.42
N ILE A 77 -3.40 8.70 14.26
CA ILE A 77 -3.34 7.52 15.13
C ILE A 77 -3.24 6.24 14.29
N MET A 78 -4.09 6.09 13.26
CA MET A 78 -4.02 4.94 12.35
C MET A 78 -2.65 4.82 11.67
N THR A 79 -2.11 5.94 11.20
CA THR A 79 -0.76 6.00 10.61
C THR A 79 0.30 5.65 11.65
N GLY A 80 0.16 6.15 12.89
CA GLY A 80 1.04 5.86 14.02
C GLY A 80 1.11 4.38 14.36
N CYS A 81 0.00 3.66 14.31
CA CYS A 81 -0.02 2.21 14.51
C CYS A 81 0.83 1.44 13.47
N LEU A 82 0.99 1.98 12.27
CA LEU A 82 1.78 1.36 11.20
C LEU A 82 3.29 1.57 11.35
N PHE A 83 3.77 2.38 12.28
CA PHE A 83 5.20 2.51 12.57
C PHE A 83 5.81 1.19 13.08
N SER A 84 5.00 0.34 13.69
CA SER A 84 5.44 -1.01 14.01
C SER A 84 5.46 -1.87 12.74
N ASN A 85 6.66 -2.25 12.29
CA ASN A 85 6.83 -3.13 11.11
C ASN A 85 5.96 -4.40 11.20
N LYS A 86 5.84 -4.98 12.41
CA LYS A 86 4.99 -6.17 12.64
C LYS A 86 3.51 -5.90 12.40
N VAL A 87 3.03 -4.70 12.75
CA VAL A 87 1.63 -4.32 12.53
C VAL A 87 1.40 -4.00 11.06
N ALA A 88 2.30 -3.24 10.43
CA ALA A 88 2.21 -2.91 9.01
C ALA A 88 2.22 -4.18 8.14
N ASP A 89 3.16 -5.10 8.39
CA ASP A 89 3.24 -6.38 7.68
C ASP A 89 1.93 -7.18 7.84
N ARG A 90 1.40 -7.25 9.06
CA ARG A 90 0.17 -7.99 9.35
C ARG A 90 -1.05 -7.38 8.66
N VAL A 91 -1.16 -6.05 8.68
CA VAL A 91 -2.28 -5.33 8.05
C VAL A 91 -2.23 -5.50 6.54
N LEU A 92 -1.07 -5.25 5.91
CA LEU A 92 -0.90 -5.36 4.46
C LEU A 92 -1.12 -6.80 3.97
N ASN A 93 -0.59 -7.80 4.68
CA ASN A 93 -0.82 -9.21 4.36
C ASN A 93 -2.29 -9.59 4.45
N ARG A 94 -2.97 -9.24 5.54
CA ARG A 94 -4.41 -9.55 5.70
C ARG A 94 -5.26 -8.91 4.63
N LEU A 95 -4.96 -7.66 4.25
CA LEU A 95 -5.65 -6.97 3.17
C LEU A 95 -5.41 -7.65 1.83
N HIS A 96 -4.18 -8.11 1.57
CA HIS A 96 -3.84 -8.82 0.34
C HIS A 96 -4.51 -10.20 0.26
N GLU A 97 -4.45 -11.01 1.31
CA GLU A 97 -4.94 -12.39 1.29
C GLU A 97 -6.46 -12.51 1.29
N ARG A 98 -7.14 -11.61 2.00
CA ARG A 98 -8.58 -11.67 2.16
C ARG A 98 -9.27 -10.62 1.29
N LYS A 99 -9.65 -10.99 0.08
CA LYS A 99 -10.39 -10.13 -0.86
C LYS A 99 -11.58 -9.40 -0.21
N ARG A 100 -12.28 -10.05 0.74
CA ARG A 100 -13.39 -9.42 1.49
C ARG A 100 -12.93 -8.24 2.33
N PHE A 101 -11.78 -8.34 3.02
CA PHE A 101 -11.25 -7.21 3.79
C PHE A 101 -10.77 -6.08 2.89
N TRP A 102 -10.16 -6.42 1.76
CA TRP A 102 -9.73 -5.43 0.77
C TRP A 102 -10.93 -4.65 0.21
N THR A 103 -11.99 -5.36 -0.22
CA THR A 103 -13.21 -4.71 -0.72
C THR A 103 -13.89 -3.88 0.35
N LEU A 104 -13.98 -4.36 1.59
CA LEU A 104 -14.54 -3.59 2.72
C LEU A 104 -13.72 -2.32 2.99
N THR A 105 -12.40 -2.40 2.95
CA THR A 105 -11.52 -1.24 3.16
C THR A 105 -11.73 -0.18 2.07
N LEU A 106 -11.84 -0.58 0.79
CA LEU A 106 -12.12 0.35 -0.30
C LEU A 106 -13.54 0.92 -0.24
N MET A 107 -14.55 0.12 0.12
CA MET A 107 -15.91 0.59 0.33
C MET A 107 -15.97 1.62 1.46
N LEU A 108 -15.29 1.33 2.58
CA LEU A 108 -15.19 2.26 3.70
C LEU A 108 -14.45 3.55 3.29
N ALA A 109 -13.41 3.44 2.48
CA ALA A 109 -12.72 4.61 1.92
C ALA A 109 -13.67 5.47 1.09
N LEU A 110 -14.48 4.87 0.21
CA LEU A 110 -15.46 5.61 -0.59
C LEU A 110 -16.53 6.29 0.26
N ILE A 111 -17.00 5.62 1.31
CA ILE A 111 -17.94 6.21 2.28
C ILE A 111 -17.28 7.41 2.98
N CYS A 112 -16.04 7.27 3.45
CA CYS A 112 -15.30 8.38 4.06
C CYS A 112 -15.08 9.56 3.11
N TYR A 113 -14.87 9.28 1.81
CA TYR A 113 -14.76 10.33 0.79
C TYR A 113 -16.06 11.14 0.63
N SER A 114 -17.21 10.49 0.77
CA SER A 114 -18.54 11.12 0.64
C SER A 114 -18.94 11.95 1.86
N ILE A 115 -18.28 11.76 3.01
CA ILE A 115 -18.59 12.48 4.25
C ILE A 115 -17.67 13.70 4.38
N PRO A 116 -18.21 14.92 4.55
CA PRO A 116 -17.40 16.11 4.81
C PRO A 116 -16.46 15.87 6.01
N TYR A 117 -15.26 16.40 5.93
CA TYR A 117 -14.20 16.31 6.97
C TYR A 117 -13.54 14.94 7.15
N MET A 118 -13.99 13.84 6.50
CA MET A 118 -13.37 12.51 6.61
C MET A 118 -12.30 12.23 5.52
N ASN A 119 -11.91 13.22 4.75
CA ASN A 119 -10.93 13.06 3.67
C ASN A 119 -9.57 12.49 4.12
N SER A 120 -9.14 12.81 5.35
CA SER A 120 -7.88 12.27 5.90
C SER A 120 -7.95 10.76 6.11
N ILE A 121 -9.08 10.26 6.63
CA ILE A 121 -9.31 8.80 6.81
C ILE A 121 -9.40 8.11 5.45
N PHE A 122 -10.09 8.74 4.48
CA PHE A 122 -10.12 8.26 3.09
C PHE A 122 -8.71 8.03 2.55
N HIS A 123 -7.81 9.02 2.67
CA HIS A 123 -6.44 8.89 2.17
C HIS A 123 -5.67 7.73 2.81
N VAL A 124 -5.84 7.51 4.12
CA VAL A 124 -5.20 6.39 4.82
C VAL A 124 -5.73 5.06 4.30
N LEU A 125 -7.05 4.86 4.28
CA LEU A 125 -7.68 3.62 3.85
C LEU A 125 -7.39 3.31 2.38
N TYR A 126 -7.48 4.32 1.51
CA TYR A 126 -7.21 4.20 0.09
C TYR A 126 -5.75 3.80 -0.17
N THR A 127 -4.80 4.49 0.48
CA THR A 127 -3.37 4.21 0.33
C THR A 127 -3.05 2.79 0.81
N LEU A 128 -3.59 2.37 1.95
CA LEU A 128 -3.40 1.01 2.47
C LEU A 128 -4.03 -0.04 1.55
N GLY A 129 -5.22 0.22 1.02
CA GLY A 129 -5.89 -0.67 0.07
C GLY A 129 -5.08 -0.87 -1.19
N VAL A 130 -4.52 0.21 -1.77
CA VAL A 130 -3.67 0.12 -2.96
C VAL A 130 -2.31 -0.50 -2.64
N ALA A 131 -1.66 -0.10 -1.53
CA ALA A 131 -0.37 -0.63 -1.13
C ALA A 131 -0.42 -2.14 -0.86
N SER A 132 -1.53 -2.64 -0.29
CA SER A 132 -1.69 -4.06 0.01
C SER A 132 -1.63 -4.96 -1.22
N VAL A 133 -2.07 -4.47 -2.39
CA VAL A 133 -2.01 -5.24 -3.65
C VAL A 133 -0.56 -5.55 -4.05
N PHE A 134 0.38 -4.67 -3.70
CA PHE A 134 1.79 -4.82 -4.00
C PHE A 134 2.60 -5.48 -2.88
N TYR A 135 1.95 -5.82 -1.79
CA TYR A 135 2.62 -6.50 -0.68
C TYR A 135 2.58 -8.02 -0.87
N PRO A 136 3.71 -8.75 -0.69
CA PRO A 136 3.73 -10.19 -0.91
C PRO A 136 2.83 -10.92 0.10
N SER A 137 2.01 -11.85 -0.38
CA SER A 137 1.20 -12.72 0.48
C SER A 137 2.07 -13.74 1.22
N GLU A 138 1.56 -14.32 2.32
CA GLU A 138 2.25 -15.41 3.01
C GLU A 138 2.51 -16.61 2.10
N ARG A 139 1.61 -16.86 1.14
CA ARG A 139 1.82 -17.94 0.15
C ARG A 139 3.05 -17.69 -0.70
N VAL A 140 3.24 -16.45 -1.19
CA VAL A 140 4.42 -16.07 -1.97
C VAL A 140 5.69 -16.17 -1.13
N LEU A 141 5.62 -15.82 0.15
CA LEU A 141 6.76 -15.94 1.07
C LEU A 141 7.14 -17.41 1.34
N ARG A 142 6.14 -18.30 1.48
CA ARG A 142 6.38 -19.77 1.62
C ARG A 142 7.04 -20.35 0.38
N ILE A 143 6.64 -19.93 -0.83
CA ILE A 143 7.29 -20.37 -2.08
C ILE A 143 8.78 -20.02 -2.06
N LYS A 144 9.15 -18.87 -1.48
CA LYS A 144 10.57 -18.52 -1.30
C LYS A 144 11.30 -19.51 -0.39
N ASP A 145 10.67 -19.93 0.71
CA ASP A 145 11.29 -20.85 1.69
C ASP A 145 11.42 -22.27 1.10
N GLU A 146 10.44 -22.70 0.31
CA GLU A 146 10.46 -23.96 -0.44
C GLU A 146 11.47 -23.93 -1.61
N ALA A 147 11.73 -22.75 -2.18
CA ALA A 147 12.59 -22.57 -3.33
C ALA A 147 14.08 -22.75 -3.05
N ASN A 148 14.51 -22.95 -1.81
CA ASN A 148 15.88 -23.32 -1.47
C ASN A 148 16.35 -24.63 -2.13
N GLY A 149 15.43 -25.38 -2.79
CA GLY A 149 15.71 -26.59 -3.59
C GLY A 149 15.53 -26.42 -5.12
N ILE A 150 15.04 -25.27 -5.60
CA ILE A 150 14.77 -25.05 -7.03
C ILE A 150 15.95 -24.40 -7.72
N SER A 151 16.62 -25.13 -8.62
CA SER A 151 17.83 -24.70 -9.32
C SER A 151 17.60 -23.65 -10.43
N ASN A 152 16.35 -23.38 -10.84
CA ASN A 152 16.05 -22.49 -11.97
C ASN A 152 15.38 -21.16 -11.55
N PRO A 153 16.12 -20.03 -11.55
CA PRO A 153 15.60 -18.73 -11.09
C PRO A 153 14.48 -18.16 -11.99
N LYS A 154 14.40 -18.57 -13.26
CA LYS A 154 13.34 -18.11 -14.18
C LYS A 154 12.00 -18.76 -13.86
N GLU A 155 11.99 -20.02 -13.52
CA GLU A 155 10.79 -20.77 -13.15
C GLU A 155 10.23 -20.26 -11.81
N LEU A 156 11.12 -20.00 -10.85
CA LEU A 156 10.74 -19.40 -9.58
C LEU A 156 10.11 -18.02 -9.76
N LEU A 157 10.66 -17.19 -10.63
CA LEU A 157 10.11 -15.88 -10.95
C LEU A 157 8.70 -15.98 -11.57
N GLN A 158 8.47 -16.92 -12.47
CA GLN A 158 7.15 -17.15 -13.06
C GLN A 158 6.13 -17.59 -12.03
N ARG A 159 6.49 -18.50 -11.13
CA ARG A 159 5.63 -18.93 -10.01
C ARG A 159 5.30 -17.75 -9.09
N ILE A 160 6.29 -16.95 -8.68
CA ILE A 160 6.08 -15.74 -7.87
C ILE A 160 5.06 -14.81 -8.55
N ILE A 161 5.24 -14.48 -9.83
CA ILE A 161 4.34 -13.58 -10.55
C ILE A 161 2.93 -14.15 -10.66
N HIS A 162 2.80 -15.46 -10.86
CA HIS A 162 1.49 -16.12 -10.95
C HIS A 162 0.70 -16.05 -9.62
N TYR A 163 1.39 -16.16 -8.49
CA TYR A 163 0.75 -16.11 -7.17
C TYR A 163 0.68 -14.70 -6.56
N TYR A 164 1.33 -13.71 -7.17
CA TYR A 164 1.34 -12.33 -6.67
C TYR A 164 0.04 -11.58 -7.02
N TYR A 165 -0.62 -11.94 -8.11
CA TYR A 165 -1.85 -11.37 -8.63
C TYR A 165 -2.90 -12.49 -8.83
#